data_09cd30cf67ea4506163ef187931aa853
#
_entry.id   09cd30cf67ea4506163ef187931aa853
#
_cell.length_a   1.000
_cell.length_b   1.000
_cell.length_c   1.000
_cell.angle_alpha   90.00
_cell.angle_beta   90.00
_cell.angle_gamma   90.00
#
_symmetry.space_group_name_H-M   'P 1'
#
loop_
_entity.id
_entity.type
_entity.pdbx_description
1 polymer ?
#
loop_
_entity_poly.entity_id
_entity_poly.type
_entity_poly.pdbx_seq_one_letter_code
_entity_poly.pdbx_strand_id
1 'polypeptide(L)'
;MLSESDKDMEFIYSIFKIRLLSIIGFRPIIDKCSNCGSKENLRYFSFRDSGFKCESCGRQDKGAVEISDTTIKAIRYIVMSDAKKIYSFDLSDENKNELKLVSKIYLNDCLDKEYEWLALTYILLLGDTIKQIEEYIKEIDEKK
;
A
#
# COMPACT_ATOMS: atom_id res chain seq x y z
N MET A 1 9.95 -5.37 -22.91
CA MET A 1 10.60 -4.42 -22.01
C MET A 1 9.62 -3.32 -21.62
N LEU A 2 9.35 -3.19 -20.32
CA LEU A 2 8.45 -2.16 -19.85
C LEU A 2 9.09 -0.78 -20.06
N SER A 3 8.32 0.18 -20.58
CA SER A 3 8.77 1.56 -20.72
C SER A 3 8.94 2.21 -19.34
N GLU A 4 9.67 3.31 -19.26
CA GLU A 4 9.80 4.07 -17.99
C GLU A 4 8.44 4.51 -17.46
N SER A 5 7.50 4.86 -18.34
CA SER A 5 6.15 5.24 -17.96
C SER A 5 5.39 4.09 -17.30
N ASP A 6 5.60 2.84 -17.76
CA ASP A 6 4.97 1.66 -17.14
C ASP A 6 5.53 1.37 -15.75
N LYS A 7 6.84 1.55 -15.55
CA LYS A 7 7.48 1.43 -14.23
C LYS A 7 6.97 2.50 -13.27
N ASP A 8 6.80 3.72 -13.77
CA ASP A 8 6.26 4.82 -12.97
C ASP A 8 4.80 4.57 -12.58
N MET A 9 4.01 3.96 -13.47
CA MET A 9 2.64 3.56 -13.17
C MET A 9 2.59 2.50 -12.07
N GLU A 10 3.46 1.49 -12.10
CA GLU A 10 3.54 0.48 -11.04
C GLU A 10 3.92 1.10 -9.70
N PHE A 11 4.82 2.06 -9.70
CA PHE A 11 5.21 2.79 -8.50
C PHE A 11 4.04 3.59 -7.93
N ILE A 12 3.31 4.30 -8.78
CA ILE A 12 2.10 5.05 -8.40
C ILE A 12 1.05 4.10 -7.80
N TYR A 13 0.82 2.95 -8.42
CA TYR A 13 -0.10 1.94 -7.89
C TYR A 13 0.32 1.41 -6.52
N SER A 14 1.61 1.21 -6.31
CA SER A 14 2.12 0.77 -5.01
C SER A 14 1.81 1.79 -3.91
N ILE A 15 2.05 3.05 -4.18
CA ILE A 15 1.72 4.16 -3.28
C ILE A 15 0.21 4.19 -3.00
N PHE A 16 -0.58 4.09 -4.06
CA PHE A 16 -2.05 4.13 -3.98
C PHE A 16 -2.59 2.99 -3.10
N LYS A 17 -2.09 1.76 -3.29
CA LYS A 17 -2.52 0.60 -2.52
C LYS A 17 -2.30 0.79 -1.02
N ILE A 18 -1.11 1.25 -0.63
CA ILE A 18 -0.78 1.49 0.78
C ILE A 18 -1.66 2.61 1.36
N ARG A 19 -1.82 3.69 0.62
CA ARG A 19 -2.66 4.83 1.06
C ARG A 19 -4.12 4.42 1.19
N LEU A 20 -4.65 3.69 0.22
CA LEU A 20 -6.03 3.20 0.25
C LEU A 20 -6.28 2.31 1.46
N LEU A 21 -5.40 1.35 1.72
CA LEU A 21 -5.50 0.47 2.89
C LEU A 21 -5.50 1.27 4.20
N SER A 22 -4.69 2.30 4.26
CA SER A 22 -4.63 3.18 5.44
C SER A 22 -5.94 3.93 5.66
N ILE A 23 -6.59 4.36 4.59
CA ILE A 23 -7.86 5.10 4.65
C ILE A 23 -9.02 4.19 5.06
N ILE A 24 -9.08 2.98 4.52
CA ILE A 24 -10.21 2.06 4.76
C ILE A 24 -10.12 1.30 6.08
N GLY A 25 -9.10 1.53 6.89
CA GLY A 25 -9.00 0.95 8.22
C GLY A 25 -7.89 -0.08 8.42
N PHE A 26 -7.07 -0.34 7.41
CA PHE A 26 -5.93 -1.25 7.49
C PHE A 26 -4.60 -0.49 7.59
N ARG A 27 -4.59 0.59 8.36
CA ARG A 27 -3.39 1.39 8.55
C ARG A 27 -2.31 0.56 9.25
N PRO A 28 -1.11 0.42 8.65
CA PRO A 28 -0.05 -0.35 9.29
C PRO A 28 0.55 0.39 10.49
N ILE A 29 1.13 -0.36 11.40
CA ILE A 29 1.90 0.19 12.52
C ILE A 29 3.26 0.60 11.98
N ILE A 30 3.51 1.90 11.89
CA ILE A 30 4.71 2.46 11.22
C ILE A 30 5.68 3.18 12.13
N ASP A 31 5.30 3.44 13.37
CA ASP A 31 6.08 4.25 14.31
C ASP A 31 6.98 3.41 15.23
N LYS A 32 6.71 2.13 15.34
CA LYS A 32 7.46 1.22 16.25
C LYS A 32 7.34 -0.22 15.78
N CYS A 33 8.15 -1.10 16.37
CA CYS A 33 7.97 -2.54 16.18
C CYS A 33 6.60 -2.99 16.71
N SER A 34 5.86 -3.68 15.87
CA SER A 34 4.51 -4.15 16.22
C SER A 34 4.50 -5.20 17.34
N ASN A 35 5.63 -5.81 17.63
CA ASN A 35 5.75 -6.85 18.67
C ASN A 35 6.32 -6.30 19.99
N CYS A 36 7.52 -5.71 19.96
CA CYS A 36 8.20 -5.27 21.20
C CYS A 36 8.13 -3.77 21.47
N GLY A 37 7.59 -2.99 20.52
CA GLY A 37 7.47 -1.54 20.67
C GLY A 37 8.75 -0.74 20.46
N SER A 38 9.85 -1.37 20.06
CA SER A 38 11.12 -0.68 19.76
C SER A 38 10.97 0.24 18.58
N LYS A 39 11.52 1.45 18.67
CA LYS A 39 11.54 2.42 17.58
C LYS A 39 12.81 2.32 16.73
N GLU A 40 13.75 1.52 17.16
CA GLU A 40 15.06 1.36 16.52
C GLU A 40 15.15 0.02 15.78
N ASN A 41 16.04 -0.03 14.80
CA ASN A 41 16.35 -1.24 14.01
C ASN A 41 15.13 -1.88 13.36
N LEU A 42 14.21 -1.08 12.89
CA LEU A 42 13.07 -1.56 12.11
C LEU A 42 13.57 -2.00 10.73
N ARG A 43 13.38 -3.28 10.38
CA ARG A 43 13.90 -3.87 9.15
C ARG A 43 12.93 -4.78 8.42
N TYR A 44 11.80 -5.12 9.03
CA TYR A 44 10.85 -6.07 8.46
C TYR A 44 9.47 -5.46 8.39
N PHE A 45 8.71 -5.87 7.38
CA PHE A 45 7.28 -5.64 7.34
C PHE A 45 6.58 -6.95 7.63
N SER A 46 5.74 -6.97 8.66
CA SER A 46 4.95 -8.12 9.05
C SER A 46 3.54 -7.97 8.51
N PHE A 47 3.11 -8.91 7.68
CA PHE A 47 1.75 -8.94 7.17
C PHE A 47 0.79 -9.50 8.22
N ARG A 48 1.30 -10.37 9.07
CA ARG A 48 0.53 -10.94 10.18
C ARG A 48 0.10 -9.88 11.19
N ASP A 49 1.02 -9.01 11.57
CA ASP A 49 0.78 -7.97 12.57
C ASP A 49 0.53 -6.59 11.94
N SER A 50 0.52 -6.51 10.64
CA SER A 50 0.23 -5.30 9.85
C SER A 50 1.11 -4.11 10.27
N GLY A 51 2.41 -4.30 10.23
CA GLY A 51 3.33 -3.23 10.61
C GLY A 51 4.79 -3.61 10.55
N PHE A 52 5.63 -2.66 10.94
CA PHE A 52 7.07 -2.87 10.98
C PHE A 52 7.46 -3.73 12.17
N LYS A 53 8.56 -4.47 12.01
CA LYS A 53 9.21 -5.20 13.08
C LYS A 53 10.71 -4.91 13.10
N CYS A 54 11.28 -4.91 14.29
CA CYS A 54 12.73 -4.80 14.46
C CYS A 54 13.41 -6.08 13.97
N GLU A 55 14.73 -6.03 13.86
CA GLU A 55 15.52 -7.16 13.35
C GLU A 55 15.25 -8.46 14.11
N SER A 56 15.28 -8.41 15.44
CA SER A 56 15.07 -9.61 16.26
C SER A 56 13.65 -10.18 16.19
N CYS A 57 12.64 -9.33 16.23
CA CYS A 57 11.24 -9.77 16.13
C CYS A 57 10.89 -10.22 14.73
N GLY A 58 11.43 -9.56 13.71
CA GLY A 58 11.20 -9.91 12.31
C GLY A 58 11.77 -11.27 11.94
N ARG A 59 12.92 -11.63 12.48
CA ARG A 59 13.53 -12.95 12.24
C ARG A 59 12.69 -14.10 12.77
N GLN A 60 11.89 -13.86 13.79
CA GLN A 60 10.99 -14.85 14.38
C GLN A 60 9.66 -14.95 13.63
N ASP A 61 9.34 -14.00 12.79
CA ASP A 61 8.12 -13.98 11.98
C ASP A 61 8.45 -14.49 10.58
N LYS A 62 8.07 -15.74 10.30
CA LYS A 62 8.38 -16.41 9.04
C LYS A 62 7.79 -15.73 7.80
N GLY A 63 6.66 -15.01 7.97
CA GLY A 63 6.00 -14.32 6.88
C GLY A 63 6.46 -12.88 6.67
N ALA A 64 7.31 -12.36 7.56
CA ALA A 64 7.81 -11.00 7.45
C ALA A 64 8.84 -10.87 6.33
N VAL A 65 8.78 -9.75 5.62
CA VAL A 65 9.71 -9.45 4.51
C VAL A 65 10.71 -8.39 4.97
N GLU A 66 12.00 -8.67 4.75
CA GLU A 66 13.04 -7.70 5.03
C GLU A 66 12.98 -6.54 4.03
N ILE A 67 13.01 -5.33 4.53
CA ILE A 67 12.98 -4.11 3.72
C ILE A 67 14.07 -3.13 4.17
N SER A 68 14.51 -2.29 3.24
CA SER A 68 15.54 -1.29 3.53
C SER A 68 14.97 -0.12 4.35
N ASP A 69 15.86 0.61 4.98
CA ASP A 69 15.50 1.83 5.72
C ASP A 69 14.82 2.86 4.82
N THR A 70 15.26 2.97 3.57
CA THR A 70 14.64 3.86 2.58
C THR A 70 13.19 3.49 2.31
N THR A 71 12.89 2.21 2.16
CA THR A 71 11.51 1.73 1.97
C THR A 71 10.65 1.98 3.21
N ILE A 72 11.21 1.80 4.40
CA ILE A 72 10.53 2.13 5.67
C ILE A 72 10.13 3.61 5.70
N LYS A 73 11.05 4.49 5.36
CA LYS A 73 10.78 5.94 5.29
C LYS A 73 9.73 6.26 4.24
N ALA A 74 9.76 5.59 3.09
CA ALA A 74 8.78 5.77 2.03
C ALA A 74 7.38 5.36 2.49
N ILE A 75 7.23 4.23 3.14
CA ILE A 75 5.94 3.77 3.66
C ILE A 75 5.39 4.73 4.70
N ARG A 76 6.24 5.21 5.62
CA ARG A 76 5.85 6.23 6.60
C ARG A 76 5.36 7.50 5.92
N TYR A 77 6.07 7.94 4.91
CA TYR A 77 5.70 9.13 4.13
C TYR A 77 4.32 8.96 3.47
N ILE A 78 4.09 7.82 2.84
CA ILE A 78 2.80 7.52 2.19
C ILE A 78 1.65 7.56 3.19
N VAL A 79 1.83 6.97 4.37
CA VAL A 79 0.77 6.85 5.38
C VAL A 79 0.50 8.18 6.07
N MET A 80 1.54 8.98 6.35
CA MET A 80 1.44 10.17 7.19
C MET A 80 1.30 11.48 6.43
N SER A 81 1.68 11.54 5.16
CA SER A 81 1.67 12.80 4.39
C SER A 81 0.27 13.15 3.89
N ASP A 82 0.06 14.41 3.56
CA ASP A 82 -1.15 14.87 2.89
C ASP A 82 -1.31 14.18 1.53
N ALA A 83 -2.55 13.90 1.14
CA ALA A 83 -2.86 13.21 -0.11
C ALA A 83 -2.22 13.85 -1.34
N LYS A 84 -2.04 15.16 -1.33
CA LYS A 84 -1.41 15.88 -2.45
C LYS A 84 0.09 15.64 -2.56
N LYS A 85 0.74 15.18 -1.49
CA LYS A 85 2.21 15.03 -1.41
C LYS A 85 2.69 13.61 -1.56
N ILE A 86 1.80 12.61 -1.47
CA ILE A 86 2.21 11.20 -1.46
C ILE A 86 2.93 10.76 -2.74
N TYR A 87 2.72 11.46 -3.84
CA TYR A 87 3.37 11.14 -5.13
C TYR A 87 4.59 12.00 -5.43
N SER A 88 5.04 12.84 -4.49
CA SER A 88 6.09 13.83 -4.72
C SER A 88 7.52 13.33 -4.45
N PHE A 89 7.69 12.06 -4.12
CA PHE A 89 9.01 11.48 -3.86
C PHE A 89 9.36 10.43 -4.92
N ASP A 90 10.64 10.08 -4.98
CA ASP A 90 11.12 9.03 -5.87
C ASP A 90 12.05 8.08 -5.12
N LEU A 91 12.19 6.87 -5.65
CA LEU A 91 13.01 5.80 -5.08
C LEU A 91 13.90 5.17 -6.15
N SER A 92 14.98 4.52 -5.72
CA SER A 92 15.75 3.66 -6.60
C SER A 92 14.90 2.46 -7.07
N ASP A 93 15.31 1.80 -8.15
CA ASP A 93 14.58 0.64 -8.66
C ASP A 93 14.45 -0.48 -7.64
N GLU A 94 15.49 -0.72 -6.84
CA GLU A 94 15.45 -1.72 -5.76
C GLU A 94 14.38 -1.40 -4.73
N ASN A 95 14.31 -0.15 -4.29
CA ASN A 95 13.34 0.30 -3.30
C ASN A 95 11.91 0.31 -3.87
N LYS A 96 11.76 0.64 -5.15
CA LYS A 96 10.47 0.53 -5.85
C LYS A 96 9.98 -0.91 -5.87
N ASN A 97 10.88 -1.87 -6.11
CA ASN A 97 10.54 -3.29 -6.11
C ASN A 97 10.15 -3.78 -4.72
N GLU A 98 10.84 -3.34 -3.67
CA GLU A 98 10.47 -3.65 -2.29
C GLU A 98 9.08 -3.10 -1.96
N LEU A 99 8.81 -1.85 -2.30
CA LEU A 99 7.52 -1.21 -2.09
C LEU A 99 6.40 -1.93 -2.85
N LYS A 100 6.66 -2.30 -4.09
CA LYS A 100 5.73 -3.06 -4.93
C LYS A 100 5.39 -4.40 -4.29
N LEU A 101 6.39 -5.13 -3.82
CA LEU A 101 6.20 -6.42 -3.17
C LEU A 101 5.36 -6.28 -1.89
N VAL A 102 5.73 -5.35 -1.02
CA VAL A 102 5.03 -5.09 0.24
C VAL A 102 3.57 -4.70 -0.03
N SER A 103 3.34 -3.75 -0.94
CA SER A 103 1.98 -3.28 -1.24
C SER A 103 1.10 -4.38 -1.81
N LYS A 104 1.65 -5.21 -2.69
CA LYS A 104 0.93 -6.33 -3.30
C LYS A 104 0.52 -7.38 -2.28
N ILE A 105 1.48 -7.84 -1.47
CA ILE A 105 1.23 -8.87 -0.46
C ILE A 105 0.28 -8.33 0.62
N TYR A 106 0.50 -7.09 1.05
CA TYR A 106 -0.32 -6.47 2.09
C TYR A 106 -1.78 -6.31 1.63
N LEU A 107 -1.99 -5.85 0.41
CA LEU A 107 -3.33 -5.75 -0.15
C LEU A 107 -4.02 -7.12 -0.20
N ASN A 108 -3.35 -8.13 -0.75
CA ASN A 108 -3.91 -9.47 -0.85
C ASN A 108 -4.21 -10.07 0.52
N ASP A 109 -3.30 -9.88 1.48
CA ASP A 109 -3.45 -10.40 2.83
C ASP A 109 -4.63 -9.74 3.58
N CYS A 110 -4.78 -8.44 3.42
CA CYS A 110 -5.93 -7.72 3.99
C CYS A 110 -7.26 -8.16 3.39
N LEU A 111 -7.29 -8.44 2.07
CA LEU A 111 -8.48 -8.92 1.40
C LEU A 111 -8.85 -10.36 1.78
N ASP A 112 -7.85 -11.20 2.04
CA ASP A 112 -8.05 -12.61 2.38
C ASP A 112 -8.42 -12.84 3.85
N LYS A 113 -8.24 -11.85 4.72
CA LYS A 113 -8.59 -11.94 6.13
C LYS A 113 -10.09 -11.76 6.37
N GLU A 114 -10.50 -11.58 7.60
CA GLU A 114 -11.87 -11.56 8.12
C GLU A 114 -12.90 -10.72 7.33
N TYR A 115 -12.45 -9.94 6.36
CA TYR A 115 -13.29 -8.98 5.64
C TYR A 115 -13.38 -9.27 4.14
N GLU A 116 -13.10 -10.50 3.71
CA GLU A 116 -13.12 -10.89 2.30
C GLU A 116 -14.44 -10.48 1.62
N TRP A 117 -15.56 -10.79 2.23
CA TRP A 117 -16.88 -10.44 1.69
C TRP A 117 -17.15 -8.91 1.73
N LEU A 118 -16.67 -8.21 2.77
CA LEU A 118 -16.74 -6.75 2.83
C LEU A 118 -15.89 -6.10 1.76
N ALA A 119 -14.68 -6.61 1.54
CA ALA A 119 -13.79 -6.12 0.49
C ALA A 119 -14.40 -6.33 -0.88
N LEU A 120 -14.98 -7.49 -1.15
CA LEU A 120 -15.70 -7.77 -2.40
C LEU A 120 -16.89 -6.83 -2.58
N THR A 121 -17.67 -6.59 -1.54
CA THR A 121 -18.79 -5.64 -1.57
C THR A 121 -18.28 -4.23 -1.87
N TYR A 122 -17.18 -3.81 -1.28
CA TYR A 122 -16.57 -2.51 -1.53
C TYR A 122 -16.10 -2.35 -2.96
N ILE A 123 -15.45 -3.38 -3.51
CA ILE A 123 -14.99 -3.41 -4.90
C ILE A 123 -16.18 -3.32 -5.86
N LEU A 124 -17.25 -4.04 -5.57
CA LEU A 124 -18.50 -3.99 -6.37
C LEU A 124 -19.13 -2.60 -6.32
N LEU A 125 -19.20 -1.98 -5.14
CA LEU A 125 -19.74 -0.62 -4.98
C LEU A 125 -18.90 0.41 -5.75
N LEU A 126 -17.57 0.31 -5.67
CA LEU A 126 -16.66 1.18 -6.42
C LEU A 126 -16.80 0.95 -7.92
N GLY A 127 -16.96 -0.30 -8.36
CA GLY A 127 -17.21 -0.64 -9.77
C GLY A 127 -18.49 0.00 -10.28
N ASP A 128 -19.58 -0.10 -9.52
CA ASP A 128 -20.86 0.53 -9.87
C ASP A 128 -20.73 2.06 -9.92
N THR A 129 -20.02 2.64 -8.98
CA THR A 129 -19.79 4.10 -8.95
C THR A 129 -18.99 4.55 -10.17
N ILE A 130 -17.97 3.81 -10.57
CA ILE A 130 -17.17 4.09 -11.77
C ILE A 130 -18.06 4.03 -13.01
N LYS A 131 -18.90 3.00 -13.14
CA LYS A 131 -19.85 2.87 -14.26
C LYS A 131 -20.82 4.04 -14.32
N GLN A 132 -21.35 4.47 -13.19
CA GLN A 132 -22.26 5.61 -13.12
C GLN A 132 -21.57 6.90 -13.58
N ILE A 133 -20.33 7.09 -13.20
CA ILE A 133 -19.52 8.25 -13.63
C ILE A 133 -19.26 8.18 -15.13
N GLU A 134 -18.91 7.01 -15.66
CA GLU A 134 -18.69 6.82 -17.10
C GLU A 134 -19.95 7.10 -17.91
N GLU A 135 -21.10 6.61 -17.45
CA GLU A 135 -22.39 6.90 -18.09
C GLU A 135 -22.73 8.38 -18.08
N TYR A 136 -22.48 9.04 -16.95
CA TYR A 136 -22.70 10.49 -16.81
C TYR A 136 -21.84 11.30 -17.78
N ILE A 137 -20.56 10.95 -17.88
CA ILE A 137 -19.63 11.61 -18.82
C ILE A 137 -20.09 11.42 -20.26
N LYS A 138 -20.54 10.19 -20.59
CA LYS A 138 -21.04 9.87 -21.92
C LYS A 138 -22.28 10.70 -22.28
N GLU A 139 -23.21 10.86 -21.34
CA GLU A 139 -24.39 11.71 -21.54
C GLU A 139 -24.02 13.17 -21.80
N ILE A 140 -23.03 13.69 -21.10
CA ILE A 140 -22.52 15.06 -21.32
C ILE A 140 -21.93 15.20 -22.71
N ASP A 141 -21.14 14.22 -23.17
CA ASP A 141 -20.53 14.23 -24.50
C ASP A 141 -21.57 14.15 -25.60
N GLU A 142 -22.65 13.39 -25.42
CA GLU A 142 -23.74 13.29 -26.38
C GLU A 142 -24.56 14.59 -26.50
N LYS A 143 -24.59 15.41 -25.45
CA LYS A 143 -25.29 16.72 -25.45
C LYS A 143 -24.49 17.85 -26.07
N LYS A 144 -23.24 17.62 -26.39
CA LYS A 144 -22.43 18.56 -27.15
C LYS A 144 -22.66 18.29 -28.66
#